data_125ca9c7be2684fba06dfb343007ff13
#
_entry.id   125ca9c7be2684fba06dfb343007ff13
#
_cell.length_a   1.000
_cell.length_b   1.000
_cell.length_c   1.000
_cell.angle_alpha   90.00
_cell.angle_beta   90.00
_cell.angle_gamma   90.00
#
_symmetry.space_group_name_H-M   'P 1'
#
loop_
_entity.id
_entity.type
_entity.pdbx_description
1 polymer ?
#
loop_
_entity_poly.entity_id
_entity_poly.type
_entity_poly.pdbx_seq_one_letter_code
_entity_poly.pdbx_strand_id
1 'polypeptide(L)'
;MINIREAYDSFSVTAEKSHGRLEKRKLFLISTLPWWLWFKSAQQAFILERTRTDIKSGKIESESHFGLTSLSRKQADAARILRIVRGHWAIENKAFHVRDRTFQEDQSTVKSGILPEIMVVFRNLALNLFRLKRVKNISEETRLCMLNPGKELKYLGLN
;
A
#
# COMPACT_ATOMS: atom_id res chain seq x y z
N MET A 1 -14.48 22.30 18.73
CA MET A 1 -13.89 21.18 17.95
C MET A 1 -14.83 20.91 16.79
N ILE A 2 -14.43 21.15 15.54
CA ILE A 2 -15.30 20.91 14.37
C ILE A 2 -15.45 19.39 14.22
N ASN A 3 -16.68 18.90 14.27
CA ASN A 3 -16.95 17.50 13.99
C ASN A 3 -16.85 17.29 12.46
N ILE A 4 -15.70 16.84 11.99
CA ILE A 4 -15.40 16.64 10.57
C ILE A 4 -16.45 15.73 9.89
N ARG A 5 -17.10 14.85 10.65
CA ARG A 5 -18.15 13.96 10.14
C ARG A 5 -19.44 14.67 9.77
N GLU A 6 -19.63 15.92 10.25
CA GLU A 6 -20.82 16.74 9.98
C GLU A 6 -20.54 17.88 9.00
N ALA A 7 -19.26 18.21 8.77
CA ALA A 7 -18.82 19.35 7.97
C ALA A 7 -17.95 18.97 6.76
N TYR A 8 -18.13 17.76 6.19
CA TYR A 8 -17.37 17.37 5.02
C TYR A 8 -17.95 17.94 3.72
N ASP A 9 -17.08 18.30 2.79
CA ASP A 9 -17.46 18.79 1.45
C ASP A 9 -17.75 17.66 0.46
N SER A 10 -17.13 16.49 0.67
CA SER A 10 -17.23 15.34 -0.20
C SER A 10 -16.95 14.06 0.58
N PHE A 11 -17.60 12.97 0.20
CA PHE A 11 -17.30 11.65 0.79
C PHE A 11 -17.29 10.55 -0.28
N SER A 12 -16.60 9.46 0.03
CA SER A 12 -16.59 8.26 -0.80
C SER A 12 -16.65 7.00 0.07
N VAL A 13 -17.36 5.99 -0.41
CA VAL A 13 -17.51 4.71 0.29
C VAL A 13 -17.15 3.58 -0.66
N THR A 14 -16.34 2.64 -0.18
CA THR A 14 -16.07 1.38 -0.88
C THR A 14 -16.29 0.21 0.06
N ALA A 15 -16.81 -0.90 -0.47
CA ALA A 15 -16.95 -2.16 0.27
C ALA A 15 -16.39 -3.29 -0.58
N GLU A 16 -15.59 -4.15 0.02
CA GLU A 16 -14.92 -5.27 -0.65
C GLU A 16 -14.98 -6.51 0.23
N LYS A 17 -15.21 -7.67 -0.40
CA LYS A 17 -15.12 -8.97 0.27
C LYS A 17 -13.85 -9.68 -0.19
N SER A 18 -12.97 -10.00 0.75
CA SER A 18 -11.71 -10.69 0.45
C SER A 18 -11.29 -11.54 1.64
N HIS A 19 -10.75 -12.73 1.38
CA HIS A 19 -10.18 -13.63 2.39
C HIS A 19 -11.07 -13.87 3.63
N GLY A 20 -12.40 -14.05 3.42
CA GLY A 20 -13.36 -14.28 4.50
C GLY A 20 -13.72 -13.04 5.34
N ARG A 21 -13.36 -11.84 4.87
CA ARG A 21 -13.64 -10.57 5.54
C ARG A 21 -14.40 -9.64 4.62
N LEU A 22 -15.29 -8.85 5.22
CA LEU A 22 -15.92 -7.70 4.58
C LEU A 22 -15.18 -6.45 5.04
N GLU A 23 -14.64 -5.70 4.11
CA GLU A 23 -13.93 -4.46 4.40
C GLU A 23 -14.69 -3.28 3.80
N LYS A 24 -15.08 -2.34 4.67
CA LYS A 24 -15.74 -1.09 4.30
C LYS A 24 -14.83 0.08 4.61
N ARG A 25 -14.64 0.98 3.64
CA ARG A 25 -13.89 2.22 3.81
C ARG A 25 -14.79 3.39 3.50
N LYS A 26 -14.74 4.41 4.37
CA LYS A 26 -15.41 5.69 4.18
C LYS A 26 -14.35 6.77 4.26
N LEU A 27 -14.26 7.62 3.26
CA LEU A 27 -13.39 8.78 3.27
C LEU A 27 -14.23 10.06 3.25
N PHE A 28 -14.01 10.91 4.23
CA PHE A 28 -14.59 12.24 4.36
C PHE A 28 -13.51 13.26 4.05
N LEU A 29 -13.83 14.25 3.24
CA LEU A 29 -12.89 15.24 2.71
C LEU A 29 -13.40 16.65 3.02
N ILE A 30 -12.50 17.50 3.53
CA ILE A 30 -12.74 18.90 3.85
C ILE A 30 -11.75 19.76 3.09
N SER A 31 -12.25 20.79 2.39
CA SER A 31 -11.42 21.77 1.66
C SER A 31 -11.22 23.06 2.45
N THR A 32 -12.08 23.36 3.42
CA THR A 32 -11.93 24.53 4.28
C THR A 32 -11.05 24.18 5.47
N LEU A 33 -9.76 24.46 5.34
CA LEU A 33 -8.79 24.19 6.40
C LEU A 33 -8.73 25.37 7.39
N PRO A 34 -8.56 25.09 8.70
CA PRO A 34 -8.40 26.16 9.68
C PRO A 34 -7.09 26.92 9.45
N TRP A 35 -7.11 28.25 9.65
CA TRP A 35 -5.98 29.14 9.44
C TRP A 35 -4.73 28.80 10.29
N TRP A 36 -4.90 28.15 11.41
CA TRP A 36 -3.81 27.74 12.31
C TRP A 36 -3.12 26.43 11.88
N LEU A 37 -3.56 25.80 10.78
CA LEU A 37 -2.90 24.63 10.23
C LEU A 37 -1.60 25.06 9.55
N TRP A 38 -0.47 24.76 10.18
CA TRP A 38 0.88 25.20 9.76
C TRP A 38 1.39 24.57 8.46
N PHE A 39 0.63 23.70 7.83
CA PHE A 39 1.01 23.03 6.59
C PHE A 39 0.66 23.90 5.37
N LYS A 40 1.59 24.76 4.95
CA LYS A 40 1.37 25.74 3.85
C LYS A 40 0.89 25.12 2.53
N SER A 41 1.32 23.86 2.24
CA SER A 41 0.95 23.16 1.01
C SER A 41 -0.35 22.35 1.12
N ALA A 42 -0.97 22.25 2.28
CA ALA A 42 -2.22 21.53 2.43
C ALA A 42 -3.37 22.31 1.78
N GLN A 43 -4.11 21.64 0.92
CA GLN A 43 -5.30 22.17 0.26
C GLN A 43 -6.58 21.50 0.79
N GLN A 44 -6.48 20.27 1.25
CA GLN A 44 -7.60 19.51 1.81
C GLN A 44 -7.12 18.62 2.96
N ALA A 45 -8.03 18.34 3.90
CA ALA A 45 -7.85 17.33 4.94
C ALA A 45 -8.85 16.20 4.76
N PHE A 46 -8.49 14.98 5.16
CA PHE A 46 -9.38 13.83 5.09
C PHE A 46 -9.35 12.99 6.36
N ILE A 47 -10.47 12.31 6.60
CA ILE A 47 -10.57 11.18 7.52
C ILE A 47 -10.93 9.95 6.72
N LEU A 48 -10.17 8.88 6.87
CA LEU A 48 -10.46 7.58 6.32
C LEU A 48 -10.84 6.63 7.46
N GLU A 49 -12.09 6.23 7.48
CA GLU A 49 -12.60 5.18 8.37
C GLU A 49 -12.55 3.84 7.65
N ARG A 50 -11.97 2.85 8.28
CA ARG A 50 -11.89 1.49 7.79
C ARG A 50 -12.53 0.55 8.80
N THR A 51 -13.54 -0.17 8.35
CA THR A 51 -14.23 -1.20 9.15
C THR A 51 -14.00 -2.56 8.50
N ARG A 52 -13.51 -3.52 9.28
CA ARG A 52 -13.33 -4.92 8.87
C ARG A 52 -14.26 -5.79 9.68
N THR A 53 -15.06 -6.59 9.00
CA THR A 53 -15.93 -7.59 9.63
C THR A 53 -15.47 -8.97 9.21
N ASP A 54 -15.08 -9.81 10.16
CA ASP A 54 -14.81 -11.22 9.92
C ASP A 54 -16.13 -11.95 9.72
N ILE A 55 -16.29 -12.60 8.55
CA ILE A 55 -17.57 -13.20 8.15
C ILE A 55 -17.90 -14.44 9.00
N LYS A 56 -16.88 -15.15 9.50
CA LYS A 56 -17.10 -16.36 10.29
C LYS A 56 -17.43 -16.06 11.75
N SER A 57 -16.66 -15.17 12.37
CA SER A 57 -16.81 -14.83 13.79
C SER A 57 -17.74 -13.66 14.05
N GLY A 58 -18.08 -12.86 13.03
CA GLY A 58 -18.82 -11.62 13.19
C GLY A 58 -18.03 -10.50 13.86
N LYS A 59 -16.74 -10.71 14.17
CA LYS A 59 -15.90 -9.72 14.83
C LYS A 59 -15.73 -8.49 13.94
N ILE A 60 -15.96 -7.31 14.53
CA ILE A 60 -15.83 -6.02 13.85
C ILE A 60 -14.64 -5.28 14.45
N GLU A 61 -13.75 -4.81 13.57
CA GLU A 61 -12.63 -3.94 13.89
C GLU A 61 -12.77 -2.66 13.08
N SER A 62 -12.60 -1.50 13.76
CA SER A 62 -12.66 -0.19 13.11
C SER A 62 -11.44 0.62 13.45
N GLU A 63 -10.89 1.30 12.45
CA GLU A 63 -9.76 2.21 12.58
C GLU A 63 -10.02 3.48 11.79
N SER A 64 -9.43 4.61 12.24
CA SER A 64 -9.53 5.90 11.56
C SER A 64 -8.14 6.47 11.31
N HIS A 65 -7.91 6.93 10.09
CA HIS A 65 -6.68 7.58 9.66
C HIS A 65 -6.98 9.02 9.23
N PHE A 66 -6.11 9.93 9.62
CA PHE A 66 -6.20 11.34 9.26
C PHE A 66 -5.08 11.67 8.29
N GLY A 67 -5.34 12.56 7.35
CA GLY A 67 -4.32 12.99 6.42
C GLY A 67 -4.60 14.35 5.82
N LEU A 68 -3.53 14.91 5.24
CA LEU A 68 -3.54 16.14 4.48
C LEU A 68 -3.12 15.86 3.05
N THR A 69 -3.63 16.64 2.12
CA THR A 69 -3.22 16.57 0.71
C THR A 69 -2.99 17.96 0.15
N SER A 70 -2.00 18.09 -0.72
CA SER A 70 -1.76 19.29 -1.51
C SER A 70 -2.66 19.39 -2.75
N LEU A 71 -3.45 18.35 -3.05
CA LEU A 71 -4.41 18.38 -4.14
C LEU A 71 -5.60 19.27 -3.75
N SER A 72 -5.94 20.21 -4.61
CA SER A 72 -7.11 21.06 -4.44
C SER A 72 -8.41 20.31 -4.73
N ARG A 73 -9.56 20.88 -4.30
CA ARG A 73 -10.89 20.34 -4.58
C ARG A 73 -11.16 20.15 -6.09
N LYS A 74 -10.59 21.02 -6.94
CA LYS A 74 -10.71 20.90 -8.40
C LYS A 74 -9.89 19.73 -8.97
N GLN A 75 -8.80 19.37 -8.28
CA GLN A 75 -7.90 18.30 -8.74
C GLN A 75 -8.30 16.92 -8.21
N ALA A 76 -8.88 16.84 -7.00
CA ALA A 76 -9.23 15.56 -6.40
C ALA A 76 -10.46 15.67 -5.49
N ASP A 77 -11.43 14.82 -5.75
CA ASP A 77 -12.56 14.50 -4.90
C ASP A 77 -12.23 13.37 -3.91
N ALA A 78 -13.17 13.03 -3.04
CA ALA A 78 -13.01 11.97 -2.04
C ALA A 78 -12.70 10.60 -2.68
N ALA A 79 -13.27 10.29 -3.84
CA ALA A 79 -13.03 9.02 -4.52
C ALA A 79 -11.59 8.93 -5.06
N ARG A 80 -11.07 10.03 -5.61
CA ARG A 80 -9.68 10.10 -6.07
C ARG A 80 -8.69 10.00 -4.91
N ILE A 81 -8.93 10.73 -3.81
CA ILE A 81 -8.08 10.64 -2.61
C ILE A 81 -8.08 9.22 -2.06
N LEU A 82 -9.25 8.57 -1.95
CA LEU A 82 -9.35 7.19 -1.49
C LEU A 82 -8.54 6.23 -2.38
N ARG A 83 -8.56 6.40 -3.71
CA ARG A 83 -7.73 5.61 -4.63
C ARG A 83 -6.23 5.84 -4.41
N ILE A 84 -5.80 7.09 -4.19
CA ILE A 84 -4.39 7.42 -3.93
C ILE A 84 -3.92 6.77 -2.64
N VAL A 85 -4.67 6.91 -1.55
CA VAL A 85 -4.33 6.30 -0.25
C VAL A 85 -4.27 4.77 -0.34
N ARG A 86 -5.22 4.15 -1.05
CA ARG A 86 -5.19 2.70 -1.31
C ARG A 86 -3.99 2.29 -2.16
N GLY A 87 -3.63 3.09 -3.16
CA GLY A 87 -2.45 2.88 -3.99
C GLY A 87 -1.16 2.91 -3.18
N HIS A 88 -1.04 3.85 -2.26
CA HIS A 88 0.11 3.93 -1.35
C HIS A 88 0.23 2.67 -0.48
N TRP A 89 -0.85 2.23 0.16
CA TRP A 89 -0.85 0.97 0.92
C TRP A 89 -0.60 -0.27 0.07
N ALA A 90 -1.00 -0.24 -1.21
CA ALA A 90 -0.69 -1.33 -2.13
C ALA A 90 0.81 -1.42 -2.44
N ILE A 91 1.52 -0.30 -2.51
CA ILE A 91 2.98 -0.27 -2.66
C ILE A 91 3.63 -0.91 -1.44
N GLU A 92 3.24 -0.50 -0.24
CA GLU A 92 3.75 -1.03 1.02
C GLU A 92 3.55 -2.56 1.08
N ASN A 93 2.31 -3.03 0.90
CA ASN A 93 2.00 -4.46 1.00
C ASN A 93 2.57 -5.30 -0.16
N LYS A 94 2.65 -4.75 -1.38
CA LYS A 94 3.10 -5.52 -2.55
C LYS A 94 4.60 -5.43 -2.81
N ALA A 95 5.25 -4.34 -2.40
CA ALA A 95 6.67 -4.16 -2.64
C ALA A 95 7.48 -4.42 -1.36
N PHE A 96 7.25 -3.65 -0.31
CA PHE A 96 8.02 -3.74 0.93
C PHE A 96 7.80 -5.08 1.65
N HIS A 97 6.56 -5.51 1.82
CA HIS A 97 6.27 -6.80 2.45
C HIS A 97 6.95 -7.99 1.73
N VAL A 98 7.04 -7.98 0.40
CA VAL A 98 7.75 -9.04 -0.34
C VAL A 98 9.25 -8.96 -0.10
N ARG A 99 9.84 -7.77 -0.08
CA ARG A 99 11.26 -7.56 0.20
C ARG A 99 11.62 -8.03 1.61
N ASP A 100 10.81 -7.66 2.60
CA ASP A 100 11.09 -7.97 4.01
C ASP A 100 10.80 -9.43 4.33
N ARG A 101 9.72 -10.01 3.82
CA ARG A 101 9.31 -11.39 4.13
C ARG A 101 9.93 -12.43 3.21
N THR A 102 9.96 -12.20 1.90
CA THR A 102 10.48 -13.18 0.94
C THR A 102 11.99 -13.08 0.78
N PHE A 103 12.50 -11.87 0.62
CA PHE A 103 13.93 -11.62 0.44
C PHE A 103 14.68 -11.33 1.74
N GLN A 104 13.96 -11.27 2.88
CA GLN A 104 14.50 -11.05 4.22
C GLN A 104 15.49 -9.86 4.27
N GLU A 105 15.12 -8.76 3.61
CA GLU A 105 16.01 -7.61 3.45
C GLU A 105 16.47 -7.03 4.79
N ASP A 106 15.54 -6.90 5.75
CA ASP A 106 15.83 -6.38 7.10
C ASP A 106 16.75 -7.31 7.92
N GLN A 107 16.76 -8.61 7.60
CA GLN A 107 17.60 -9.62 8.25
C GLN A 107 18.95 -9.79 7.56
N SER A 108 19.24 -9.04 6.49
CA SER A 108 20.49 -9.14 5.76
C SER A 108 21.68 -8.79 6.65
N THR A 109 22.66 -9.67 6.69
CA THR A 109 23.93 -9.47 7.41
C THR A 109 24.91 -8.57 6.64
N VAL A 110 24.64 -8.31 5.37
CA VAL A 110 25.46 -7.44 4.51
C VAL A 110 25.13 -5.98 4.84
N LYS A 111 25.95 -5.34 5.69
CA LYS A 111 25.68 -3.99 6.23
C LYS A 111 26.76 -2.96 5.93
N SER A 112 27.83 -3.32 5.23
CA SER A 112 28.99 -2.44 5.02
C SER A 112 29.34 -2.27 3.53
N GLY A 113 29.95 -1.13 3.21
CA GLY A 113 30.37 -0.80 1.87
C GLY A 113 29.20 -0.60 0.89
N ILE A 114 29.45 -0.85 -0.38
CA ILE A 114 28.47 -0.70 -1.49
C ILE A 114 27.55 -1.94 -1.64
N LEU A 115 27.87 -3.05 -0.96
CA LEU A 115 27.14 -4.31 -1.11
C LEU A 115 25.65 -4.21 -0.73
N PRO A 116 25.22 -3.50 0.32
CA PRO A 116 23.80 -3.33 0.61
C PRO A 116 23.03 -2.71 -0.55
N GLU A 117 23.57 -1.69 -1.19
CA GLU A 117 22.94 -1.02 -2.34
C GLU A 117 22.83 -1.96 -3.53
N ILE A 118 23.88 -2.70 -3.83
CA ILE A 118 23.88 -3.72 -4.90
C ILE A 118 22.82 -4.79 -4.62
N MET A 119 22.70 -5.27 -3.38
CA MET A 119 21.69 -6.26 -3.00
C MET A 119 20.26 -5.74 -3.16
N VAL A 120 20.01 -4.46 -2.86
CA VAL A 120 18.72 -3.81 -3.11
C VAL A 120 18.39 -3.81 -4.61
N VAL A 121 19.35 -3.49 -5.47
CA VAL A 121 19.17 -3.49 -6.93
C VAL A 121 18.82 -4.90 -7.43
N PHE A 122 19.55 -5.94 -7.00
CA PHE A 122 19.25 -7.32 -7.39
C PHE A 122 17.88 -7.80 -6.91
N ARG A 123 17.49 -7.50 -5.67
CA ARG A 123 16.14 -7.84 -5.15
C ARG A 123 15.05 -7.14 -5.94
N ASN A 124 15.23 -5.88 -6.30
CA ASN A 124 14.28 -5.14 -7.13
C ASN A 124 14.20 -5.72 -8.54
N LEU A 125 15.32 -6.11 -9.13
CA LEU A 125 15.37 -6.76 -10.44
C LEU A 125 14.59 -8.07 -10.41
N ALA A 126 14.86 -8.95 -9.44
CA ALA A 126 14.15 -10.23 -9.28
C ALA A 126 12.64 -10.01 -9.10
N LEU A 127 12.25 -9.06 -8.25
CA LEU A 127 10.84 -8.73 -8.03
C LEU A 127 10.15 -8.24 -9.32
N ASN A 128 10.82 -7.40 -10.09
CA ASN A 128 10.31 -6.90 -11.35
C ASN A 128 10.18 -8.02 -12.41
N LEU A 129 11.15 -8.92 -12.49
CA LEU A 129 11.08 -10.08 -13.39
C LEU A 129 9.90 -11.00 -13.05
N PHE A 130 9.70 -11.32 -11.77
CA PHE A 130 8.54 -12.10 -11.35
C PHE A 130 7.21 -11.41 -11.67
N ARG A 131 7.13 -10.11 -11.52
CA ARG A 131 5.93 -9.32 -11.87
C ARG A 131 5.68 -9.28 -13.38
N LEU A 132 6.71 -9.07 -14.19
CA LEU A 132 6.61 -9.11 -15.65
C LEU A 132 6.11 -10.47 -16.14
N LYS A 133 6.56 -11.56 -15.52
CA LYS A 133 6.10 -12.93 -15.80
C LYS A 133 4.78 -13.29 -15.09
N ARG A 134 4.13 -12.32 -14.42
CA ARG A 134 2.83 -12.48 -13.74
C ARG A 134 2.81 -13.60 -12.69
N VAL A 135 3.93 -13.81 -12.00
CA VAL A 135 4.02 -14.79 -10.92
C VAL A 135 3.05 -14.42 -9.80
N LYS A 136 2.17 -15.37 -9.43
CA LYS A 136 1.12 -15.16 -8.42
C LYS A 136 1.68 -15.23 -6.99
N ASN A 137 2.59 -16.16 -6.75
CA ASN A 137 3.20 -16.39 -5.43
C ASN A 137 4.72 -16.25 -5.52
N ILE A 138 5.23 -15.05 -5.23
CA ILE A 138 6.66 -14.73 -5.34
C ILE A 138 7.49 -15.56 -4.36
N SER A 139 6.98 -15.80 -3.14
CA SER A 139 7.69 -16.57 -2.11
C SER A 139 7.91 -18.03 -2.54
N GLU A 140 6.89 -18.66 -3.11
CA GLU A 140 6.97 -20.00 -3.64
C GLU A 140 7.92 -20.09 -4.84
N GLU A 141 7.79 -19.13 -5.76
CA GLU A 141 8.63 -19.08 -6.94
C GLU A 141 10.11 -18.86 -6.60
N THR A 142 10.41 -18.02 -5.61
CA THR A 142 11.78 -17.84 -5.10
C THR A 142 12.36 -19.17 -4.60
N ARG A 143 11.57 -19.95 -3.83
CA ARG A 143 12.01 -21.27 -3.35
C ARG A 143 12.23 -22.26 -4.50
N LEU A 144 11.35 -22.24 -5.50
CA LEU A 144 11.50 -23.09 -6.68
C LEU A 144 12.75 -22.75 -7.49
N CYS A 145 13.09 -21.48 -7.62
CA CYS A 145 14.34 -21.04 -8.23
C CYS A 145 15.55 -21.56 -7.44
N MET A 146 15.55 -21.44 -6.12
CA MET A 146 16.64 -21.96 -5.28
C MET A 146 16.85 -23.47 -5.41
N LEU A 147 15.76 -24.23 -5.62
CA LEU A 147 15.82 -25.70 -5.79
C LEU A 147 16.19 -26.15 -7.20
N ASN A 148 15.98 -25.32 -8.21
CA ASN A 148 16.22 -25.62 -9.62
C ASN A 148 17.10 -24.54 -10.25
N PRO A 149 18.44 -24.63 -10.10
CA PRO A 149 19.39 -23.73 -10.75
C PRO A 149 19.18 -23.74 -12.25
N GLY A 150 18.85 -22.91 -12.98
CA GLY A 150 18.49 -22.92 -14.41
C GLY A 150 17.06 -22.47 -14.64
N LYS A 151 16.20 -22.48 -13.63
CA LYS A 151 14.89 -21.86 -13.73
C LYS A 151 15.01 -20.34 -13.80
N GLU A 152 15.98 -19.76 -13.10
CA GLU A 152 16.33 -18.33 -13.14
C GLU A 152 16.73 -17.88 -14.54
N LEU A 153 17.48 -18.69 -15.28
CA LEU A 153 17.91 -18.38 -16.64
C LEU A 153 16.74 -18.17 -17.59
N LYS A 154 15.66 -18.95 -17.42
CA LYS A 154 14.43 -18.79 -18.20
C LYS A 154 13.75 -17.42 -17.93
N TYR A 155 13.83 -16.91 -16.71
CA TYR A 155 13.30 -15.58 -16.40
C TYR A 155 14.12 -14.48 -17.10
N LEU A 156 15.41 -14.69 -17.28
CA LEU A 156 16.31 -13.78 -18.00
C LEU A 156 16.26 -13.97 -19.53
N GLY A 157 15.50 -14.96 -20.03
CA GLY A 157 15.43 -15.29 -21.45
C GLY A 157 16.66 -16.05 -21.96
N LEU A 158 17.44 -16.63 -21.05
CA LEU A 158 18.58 -17.48 -21.36
C LEU A 158 18.14 -18.95 -21.29
N ASN A 159 18.23 -19.67 -22.38
CA ASN A 159 17.89 -21.11 -22.47
C ASN A 159 19.15 -21.97 -22.32
#